data_39025767b055137834988a8eed525632
#
_entry.id   39025767b055137834988a8eed525632
#
_cell.length_a   1.000
_cell.length_b   1.000
_cell.length_c   1.000
_cell.angle_alpha   90.00
_cell.angle_beta   90.00
_cell.angle_gamma   90.00
#
_symmetry.space_group_name_H-M   'P 1'
#
loop_
_entity.id
_entity.type
_entity.pdbx_description
1 polymer ?
#
loop_
_entity_poly.entity_id
_entity_poly.type
_entity_poly.pdbx_seq_one_letter_code
_entity_poly.pdbx_strand_id
1 'polypeptide(L)'
;MNKLRKFIEEAGWPRILIAAFLVLLFIMAPFVQVRLDASISDTLVRFGMNGVMVLAMVPMIQSGCGLNFGLPLGIIAGLLGAVTSVQLDLHGLPGILGAMMIATPIAIVLGWGYGLLLNKVKGEEMMIATYVGFSSVAFMCIMWLVLPYTSSNMVWGYAGKGLRTTISVQEFWQNAIGGIGAFQVGEFFYFPTGMFLFFLLLCVLMWLFMRTKTGTAMTTVGSNPEYARASGVNIDRMRTISVILSTVLGALGIIIYEQSFGFIQLYILSNFAVGCRSPPYQSFLP
;
A
#
# COMPACT_ATOMS: atom_id res chain seq x y z
N MET A 1 3.24 39.52 16.35
CA MET A 1 4.15 38.54 16.95
C MET A 1 3.47 37.37 17.64
N ASN A 2 2.31 37.56 18.27
CA ASN A 2 1.61 36.47 19.02
C ASN A 2 0.96 35.35 18.18
N LYS A 3 0.54 35.61 16.94
CA LYS A 3 -0.09 34.57 16.08
C LYS A 3 0.92 33.55 15.56
N LEU A 4 2.11 34.01 15.20
CA LEU A 4 3.19 33.13 14.71
C LEU A 4 3.72 32.21 15.84
N ARG A 5 3.84 32.76 17.04
CA ARG A 5 4.29 32.01 18.23
C ARG A 5 3.28 30.93 18.63
N LYS A 6 1.98 31.25 18.61
CA LYS A 6 0.90 30.25 18.81
C LYS A 6 0.92 29.15 17.75
N PHE A 7 1.10 29.52 16.48
CA PHE A 7 1.19 28.54 15.39
C PHE A 7 2.41 27.63 15.53
N ILE A 8 3.56 28.17 15.99
CA ILE A 8 4.77 27.39 16.25
C ILE A 8 4.59 26.43 17.43
N GLU A 9 3.89 26.86 18.49
CA GLU A 9 3.61 26.05 19.67
C GLU A 9 2.60 24.94 19.36
N GLU A 10 1.57 25.21 18.54
CA GLU A 10 0.56 24.21 18.13
C GLU A 10 1.07 23.22 17.09
N ALA A 11 1.91 23.65 16.15
CA ALA A 11 2.47 22.80 15.11
C ALA A 11 3.61 21.89 15.59
N GLY A 12 4.35 22.31 16.60
CA GLY A 12 5.52 21.59 17.12
C GLY A 12 6.78 21.79 16.25
N TRP A 13 7.91 21.99 16.91
CA TRP A 13 9.22 22.23 16.28
C TRP A 13 9.61 21.23 15.18
N PRO A 14 9.42 19.87 15.35
CA PRO A 14 9.83 18.92 14.33
C PRO A 14 9.07 19.10 13.00
N ARG A 15 7.77 19.40 13.06
CA ARG A 15 6.95 19.57 11.84
C ARG A 15 7.35 20.83 11.07
N ILE A 16 7.66 21.91 11.78
CA ILE A 16 8.10 23.17 11.19
C ILE A 16 9.47 23.00 10.52
N LEU A 17 10.38 22.27 11.16
CA LEU A 17 11.71 22.00 10.60
C LEU A 17 11.62 21.17 9.32
N ILE A 18 10.78 20.14 9.29
CA ILE A 18 10.53 19.33 8.09
C ILE A 18 9.91 20.19 6.97
N ALA A 19 8.90 21.00 7.30
CA ALA A 19 8.25 21.88 6.33
C ALA A 19 9.23 22.92 5.77
N ALA A 20 10.04 23.55 6.63
CA ALA A 20 11.07 24.51 6.21
C ALA A 20 12.13 23.86 5.31
N PHE A 21 12.56 22.64 5.64
CA PHE A 21 13.50 21.87 4.83
C PHE A 21 12.91 21.54 3.44
N LEU A 22 11.64 21.11 3.37
CA LEU A 22 10.96 20.88 2.10
C LEU A 22 10.86 22.15 1.25
N VAL A 23 10.45 23.27 1.85
CA VAL A 23 10.39 24.55 1.14
C VAL A 23 11.76 24.96 0.62
N LEU A 24 12.82 24.77 1.41
CA LEU A 24 14.20 25.07 1.02
C LEU A 24 14.61 24.20 -0.18
N LEU A 25 14.28 22.90 -0.17
CA LEU A 25 14.56 22.02 -1.32
C LEU A 25 13.85 22.47 -2.59
N PHE A 26 12.57 22.88 -2.49
CA PHE A 26 11.85 23.42 -3.65
C PHE A 26 12.44 24.74 -4.18
N ILE A 27 12.95 25.61 -3.30
CA ILE A 27 13.62 26.86 -3.69
C ILE A 27 14.97 26.55 -4.35
N MET A 28 15.70 25.55 -3.89
CA MET A 28 16.99 25.14 -4.47
C MET A 28 16.86 24.38 -5.80
N ALA A 29 15.72 23.75 -6.07
CA ALA A 29 15.50 22.91 -7.25
C ALA A 29 15.85 23.61 -8.59
N PRO A 30 15.43 24.86 -8.86
CA PRO A 30 15.78 25.54 -10.10
C PRO A 30 17.29 25.85 -10.22
N PHE A 31 18.00 26.03 -9.11
CA PHE A 31 19.45 26.28 -9.13
C PHE A 31 20.25 25.03 -9.52
N VAL A 32 19.71 23.85 -9.27
CA VAL A 32 20.29 22.55 -9.63
C VAL A 32 19.73 22.04 -10.98
N GLN A 33 19.03 22.89 -11.74
CA GLN A 33 18.39 22.56 -13.02
C GLN A 33 17.34 21.43 -12.95
N VAL A 34 16.77 21.16 -11.76
CA VAL A 34 15.64 20.24 -11.60
C VAL A 34 14.35 20.97 -11.98
N ARG A 35 13.59 20.40 -12.90
CA ARG A 35 12.30 20.95 -13.35
C ARG A 35 11.26 20.79 -12.26
N LEU A 36 10.75 21.92 -11.77
CA LEU A 36 9.73 21.93 -10.71
C LEU A 36 8.44 21.22 -11.14
N ASP A 37 8.03 21.38 -12.40
CA ASP A 37 6.80 20.78 -12.94
C ASP A 37 6.83 19.24 -12.85
N ALA A 38 7.93 18.64 -13.29
CA ALA A 38 8.14 17.19 -13.21
C ALA A 38 8.22 16.71 -11.74
N SER A 39 8.91 17.47 -10.87
CA SER A 39 9.06 17.13 -9.47
C SER A 39 7.72 17.17 -8.72
N ILE A 40 6.86 18.13 -9.01
CA ILE A 40 5.51 18.21 -8.43
C ILE A 40 4.65 17.06 -8.95
N SER A 41 4.70 16.76 -10.25
CA SER A 41 4.00 15.64 -10.85
C SER A 41 4.39 14.31 -10.20
N ASP A 42 5.68 14.03 -10.07
CA ASP A 42 6.19 12.84 -9.39
C ASP A 42 5.75 12.75 -7.93
N THR A 43 5.75 13.88 -7.22
CA THR A 43 5.28 13.93 -5.82
C THR A 43 3.80 13.57 -5.72
N LEU A 44 2.97 14.06 -6.63
CA LEU A 44 1.54 13.75 -6.67
C LEU A 44 1.29 12.26 -6.99
N VAL A 45 2.00 11.71 -7.97
CA VAL A 45 1.93 10.27 -8.28
C VAL A 45 2.30 9.44 -7.06
N ARG A 46 3.42 9.75 -6.40
CA ARG A 46 3.87 9.05 -5.18
C ARG A 46 2.87 9.17 -4.02
N PHE A 47 2.25 10.33 -3.87
CA PHE A 47 1.20 10.52 -2.87
C PHE A 47 0.01 9.59 -3.13
N GLY A 48 -0.48 9.52 -4.36
CA GLY A 48 -1.57 8.62 -4.75
C GLY A 48 -1.23 7.15 -4.56
N MET A 49 -0.02 6.72 -4.96
CA MET A 49 0.46 5.35 -4.81
C MET A 49 0.52 4.90 -3.35
N ASN A 50 1.16 5.71 -2.50
CA ASN A 50 1.35 5.35 -1.09
C ASN A 50 0.09 5.60 -0.25
N GLY A 51 -0.81 6.49 -0.69
CA GLY A 51 -2.02 6.85 0.04
C GLY A 51 -2.91 5.65 0.36
N VAL A 52 -3.08 4.72 -0.58
CA VAL A 52 -3.87 3.49 -0.37
C VAL A 52 -3.21 2.57 0.67
N MET A 53 -1.88 2.46 0.67
CA MET A 53 -1.16 1.66 1.66
C MET A 53 -1.26 2.26 3.07
N VAL A 54 -1.21 3.59 3.18
CA VAL A 54 -1.43 4.29 4.46
C VAL A 54 -2.87 4.06 4.93
N LEU A 55 -3.85 4.11 4.02
CA LEU A 55 -5.26 3.81 4.35
C LEU A 55 -5.43 2.38 4.89
N ALA A 56 -4.65 1.42 4.40
CA ALA A 56 -4.66 0.04 4.88
C ALA A 56 -4.28 -0.11 6.36
N MET A 57 -3.53 0.84 6.93
CA MET A 57 -3.17 0.81 8.36
C MET A 57 -4.32 1.27 9.27
N VAL A 58 -5.26 2.06 8.76
CA VAL A 58 -6.34 2.68 9.56
C VAL A 58 -7.19 1.65 10.33
N PRO A 59 -7.68 0.55 9.74
CA PRO A 59 -8.51 -0.41 10.45
C PRO A 59 -7.81 -1.03 11.67
N MET A 60 -6.54 -1.38 11.54
CA MET A 60 -5.77 -1.99 12.64
C MET A 60 -5.50 -1.01 13.77
N ILE A 61 -5.16 0.23 13.45
CA ILE A 61 -4.96 1.28 14.47
C ILE A 61 -6.27 1.52 15.22
N GLN A 62 -7.39 1.62 14.52
CA GLN A 62 -8.71 1.86 15.10
C GLN A 62 -9.20 0.69 15.97
N SER A 63 -8.76 -0.53 15.72
CA SER A 63 -9.11 -1.71 16.54
C SER A 63 -8.19 -1.94 17.74
N GLY A 64 -7.19 -1.08 17.95
CA GLY A 64 -6.23 -1.21 19.04
C GLY A 64 -5.20 -2.33 18.88
N CYS A 65 -5.06 -2.90 17.67
CA CYS A 65 -4.01 -3.89 17.37
C CYS A 65 -2.63 -3.25 17.13
N GLY A 66 -2.53 -1.91 17.17
CA GLY A 66 -1.30 -1.18 16.90
C GLY A 66 -1.01 -1.02 15.40
N LEU A 67 0.25 -0.76 15.07
CA LEU A 67 0.71 -0.62 13.68
C LEU A 67 0.73 -1.98 12.98
N ASN A 68 0.28 -2.01 11.72
CA ASN A 68 0.25 -3.25 10.96
C ASN A 68 1.61 -3.58 10.33
N PHE A 69 2.49 -4.23 11.08
CA PHE A 69 3.72 -4.81 10.52
C PHE A 69 3.48 -6.08 9.69
N GLY A 70 2.27 -6.64 9.71
CA GLY A 70 1.83 -7.72 8.83
C GLY A 70 1.32 -7.26 7.45
N LEU A 71 1.43 -5.98 7.12
CA LEU A 71 1.09 -5.45 5.79
C LEU A 71 1.74 -6.24 4.63
N PRO A 72 2.96 -6.79 4.76
CA PRO A 72 3.56 -7.67 3.75
C PRO A 72 2.68 -8.85 3.32
N LEU A 73 1.82 -9.39 4.19
CA LEU A 73 0.86 -10.44 3.80
C LEU A 73 -0.17 -9.94 2.76
N GLY A 74 -0.65 -8.71 2.92
CA GLY A 74 -1.51 -8.06 1.94
C GLY A 74 -0.76 -7.84 0.61
N ILE A 75 0.49 -7.39 0.69
CA ILE A 75 1.33 -7.18 -0.48
C ILE A 75 1.56 -8.49 -1.24
N ILE A 76 1.82 -9.61 -0.54
CA ILE A 76 1.95 -10.94 -1.17
C ILE A 76 0.67 -11.31 -1.95
N ALA A 77 -0.49 -11.08 -1.34
CA ALA A 77 -1.76 -11.35 -2.02
C ALA A 77 -1.92 -10.49 -3.29
N GLY A 78 -1.55 -9.22 -3.22
CA GLY A 78 -1.57 -8.30 -4.36
C GLY A 78 -0.60 -8.72 -5.47
N LEU A 79 0.65 -9.06 -5.12
CA LEU A 79 1.65 -9.58 -6.06
C LEU A 79 1.17 -10.86 -6.77
N LEU A 80 0.58 -11.81 -6.04
CA LEU A 80 0.01 -13.04 -6.63
C LEU A 80 -1.15 -12.71 -7.57
N GLY A 81 -2.02 -11.77 -7.20
CA GLY A 81 -3.11 -11.31 -8.06
C GLY A 81 -2.60 -10.64 -9.34
N ALA A 82 -1.60 -9.76 -9.22
CA ALA A 82 -0.99 -9.07 -10.34
C ALA A 82 -0.31 -10.04 -11.32
N VAL A 83 0.51 -10.97 -10.83
CA VAL A 83 1.17 -11.99 -11.67
C VAL A 83 0.16 -12.91 -12.34
N THR A 84 -0.91 -13.30 -11.63
CA THR A 84 -1.98 -14.14 -12.21
C THR A 84 -2.74 -13.39 -13.31
N SER A 85 -2.98 -12.11 -13.16
CA SER A 85 -3.60 -11.27 -14.19
C SER A 85 -2.73 -11.20 -15.47
N VAL A 86 -1.41 -11.06 -15.31
CA VAL A 86 -0.45 -11.08 -16.43
C VAL A 86 -0.41 -12.46 -17.08
N GLN A 87 -0.49 -13.57 -16.30
CA GLN A 87 -0.57 -14.93 -16.84
C GLN A 87 -1.82 -15.17 -17.68
N LEU A 88 -2.94 -14.54 -17.30
CA LEU A 88 -4.22 -14.62 -18.03
C LEU A 88 -4.28 -13.67 -19.24
N ASP A 89 -3.19 -12.97 -19.51
CA ASP A 89 -3.06 -12.02 -20.64
C ASP A 89 -4.15 -10.93 -20.64
N LEU A 90 -4.51 -10.44 -19.46
CA LEU A 90 -5.53 -9.41 -19.29
C LEU A 90 -4.91 -8.02 -19.45
N HIS A 91 -5.44 -7.22 -20.39
CA HIS A 91 -4.93 -5.88 -20.71
C HIS A 91 -5.85 -4.75 -20.24
N GLY A 92 -5.28 -3.59 -19.97
CA GLY A 92 -6.01 -2.37 -19.62
C GLY A 92 -6.79 -2.44 -18.31
N LEU A 93 -7.97 -1.82 -18.26
CA LEU A 93 -8.83 -1.82 -17.08
C LEU A 93 -9.29 -3.22 -16.64
N PRO A 94 -9.68 -4.14 -17.53
CA PRO A 94 -9.98 -5.53 -17.16
C PRO A 94 -8.81 -6.24 -16.48
N GLY A 95 -7.57 -5.93 -16.90
CA GLY A 95 -6.37 -6.52 -16.31
C GLY A 95 -6.19 -6.14 -14.84
N ILE A 96 -6.30 -4.86 -14.53
CA ILE A 96 -6.13 -4.38 -13.15
C ILE A 96 -7.30 -4.79 -12.25
N LEU A 97 -8.54 -4.75 -12.76
CA LEU A 97 -9.71 -5.24 -12.03
C LEU A 97 -9.62 -6.75 -11.78
N GLY A 98 -9.15 -7.52 -12.76
CA GLY A 98 -8.88 -8.95 -12.63
C GLY A 98 -7.82 -9.23 -11.55
N ALA A 99 -6.72 -8.47 -11.55
CA ALA A 99 -5.70 -8.55 -10.51
C ALA A 99 -6.29 -8.30 -9.11
N MET A 100 -7.12 -7.24 -8.96
CA MET A 100 -7.77 -6.91 -7.69
C MET A 100 -8.77 -7.99 -7.25
N MET A 101 -9.56 -8.54 -8.17
CA MET A 101 -10.52 -9.61 -7.89
C MET A 101 -9.84 -10.91 -7.45
N ILE A 102 -8.69 -11.25 -8.03
CA ILE A 102 -7.92 -12.44 -7.66
C ILE A 102 -7.16 -12.21 -6.33
N ALA A 103 -6.61 -11.01 -6.13
CA ALA A 103 -5.89 -10.66 -4.92
C ALA A 103 -6.78 -10.65 -3.67
N THR A 104 -8.04 -10.19 -3.81
CA THR A 104 -8.97 -10.01 -2.68
C THR A 104 -9.23 -11.30 -1.90
N PRO A 105 -9.62 -12.45 -2.50
CA PRO A 105 -9.85 -13.69 -1.76
C PRO A 105 -8.56 -14.22 -1.10
N ILE A 106 -7.41 -14.08 -1.76
CA ILE A 106 -6.12 -14.47 -1.20
C ILE A 106 -5.81 -13.61 0.04
N ALA A 107 -6.02 -12.29 -0.06
CA ALA A 107 -5.83 -11.36 1.05
C ALA A 107 -6.77 -11.65 2.23
N ILE A 108 -8.02 -12.06 1.98
CA ILE A 108 -8.97 -12.44 3.02
C ILE A 108 -8.47 -13.68 3.76
N VAL A 109 -8.02 -14.71 3.05
CA VAL A 109 -7.53 -15.95 3.66
C VAL A 109 -6.26 -15.70 4.50
N LEU A 110 -5.28 -14.97 3.94
CA LEU A 110 -4.05 -14.62 4.65
C LEU A 110 -4.34 -13.71 5.85
N GLY A 111 -5.21 -12.71 5.69
CA GLY A 111 -5.62 -11.81 6.76
C GLY A 111 -6.39 -12.51 7.87
N TRP A 112 -7.23 -13.48 7.54
CA TRP A 112 -7.92 -14.30 8.52
C TRP A 112 -6.95 -15.14 9.36
N GLY A 113 -6.02 -15.85 8.70
CA GLY A 113 -4.98 -16.62 9.37
C GLY A 113 -4.11 -15.75 10.30
N TYR A 114 -3.71 -14.59 9.82
CA TYR A 114 -2.93 -13.62 10.59
C TYR A 114 -3.73 -13.04 11.77
N GLY A 115 -5.01 -12.73 11.58
CA GLY A 115 -5.89 -12.26 12.64
C GLY A 115 -6.10 -13.29 13.76
N LEU A 116 -6.20 -14.58 13.42
CA LEU A 116 -6.24 -15.66 14.39
C LEU A 116 -4.94 -15.76 15.20
N LEU A 117 -3.80 -15.57 14.53
CA LEU A 117 -2.50 -15.57 15.20
C LEU A 117 -2.39 -14.41 16.20
N LEU A 118 -2.73 -13.20 15.81
CA LEU A 118 -2.69 -12.02 16.68
C LEU A 118 -3.62 -12.16 17.90
N ASN A 119 -4.77 -12.79 17.75
CA ASN A 119 -5.68 -13.03 18.87
C ASN A 119 -5.14 -14.00 19.91
N LYS A 120 -4.21 -14.90 19.52
CA LYS A 120 -3.55 -15.83 20.47
C LYS A 120 -2.43 -15.17 21.24
N VAL A 121 -1.84 -14.09 20.72
CA VAL A 121 -0.63 -13.46 21.27
C VAL A 121 -0.96 -12.04 21.76
N LYS A 122 -1.92 -11.95 22.68
CA LYS A 122 -2.35 -10.65 23.23
C LYS A 122 -1.24 -10.04 24.10
N GLY A 123 -0.95 -8.77 23.85
CA GLY A 123 0.07 -8.00 24.57
C GLY A 123 1.42 -7.91 23.86
N GLU A 124 1.74 -8.83 22.95
CA GLU A 124 2.98 -8.84 22.17
C GLU A 124 2.71 -8.76 20.66
N GLU A 125 1.58 -8.17 20.27
CA GLU A 125 1.12 -8.12 18.88
C GLU A 125 2.15 -7.48 17.94
N MET A 126 2.85 -6.46 18.41
CA MET A 126 3.83 -5.71 17.61
C MET A 126 5.07 -6.54 17.30
N MET A 127 5.55 -7.32 18.28
CA MET A 127 6.70 -8.21 18.10
C MET A 127 6.36 -9.33 17.11
N ILE A 128 5.26 -10.01 17.33
CA ILE A 128 4.81 -11.12 16.46
C ILE A 128 4.51 -10.61 15.04
N ALA A 129 3.89 -9.44 14.91
CA ALA A 129 3.64 -8.82 13.62
C ALA A 129 4.93 -8.59 12.83
N THR A 130 5.99 -8.15 13.50
CA THR A 130 7.31 -7.95 12.89
C THR A 130 7.90 -9.27 12.41
N TYR A 131 7.87 -10.33 13.24
CA TYR A 131 8.35 -11.65 12.81
C TYR A 131 7.55 -12.23 11.66
N VAL A 132 6.23 -12.10 11.67
CA VAL A 132 5.36 -12.53 10.57
C VAL A 132 5.69 -11.74 9.30
N GLY A 133 5.89 -10.43 9.41
CA GLY A 133 6.29 -9.57 8.29
C GLY A 133 7.58 -10.06 7.63
N PHE A 134 8.66 -10.26 8.39
CA PHE A 134 9.93 -10.74 7.85
C PHE A 134 9.84 -12.16 7.31
N SER A 135 9.16 -13.06 8.02
CA SER A 135 8.98 -14.44 7.58
C SER A 135 8.18 -14.53 6.29
N SER A 136 7.16 -13.68 6.12
CA SER A 136 6.35 -13.63 4.91
C SER A 136 7.14 -13.15 3.70
N VAL A 137 8.06 -12.19 3.87
CA VAL A 137 8.98 -11.77 2.81
C VAL A 137 9.88 -12.92 2.38
N ALA A 138 10.52 -13.63 3.32
CA ALA A 138 11.36 -14.77 3.03
C ALA A 138 10.59 -15.90 2.33
N PHE A 139 9.39 -16.19 2.81
CA PHE A 139 8.48 -17.17 2.22
C PHE A 139 8.12 -16.82 0.77
N MET A 140 7.80 -15.55 0.50
CA MET A 140 7.47 -15.11 -0.85
C MET A 140 8.67 -15.21 -1.80
N CYS A 141 9.88 -14.90 -1.35
CA CYS A 141 11.10 -15.08 -2.16
C CYS A 141 11.27 -16.53 -2.61
N ILE A 142 11.00 -17.50 -1.73
CA ILE A 142 11.08 -18.93 -2.07
C ILE A 142 9.93 -19.31 -3.01
N MET A 143 8.69 -18.91 -2.68
CA MET A 143 7.52 -19.21 -3.50
C MET A 143 7.65 -18.64 -4.91
N TRP A 144 8.25 -17.46 -5.07
CA TRP A 144 8.46 -16.82 -6.38
C TRP A 144 9.24 -17.70 -7.36
N LEU A 145 10.17 -18.51 -6.84
CA LEU A 145 10.96 -19.45 -7.65
C LEU A 145 10.20 -20.73 -8.00
N VAL A 146 9.16 -21.08 -7.23
CA VAL A 146 8.44 -22.36 -7.36
C VAL A 146 7.10 -22.20 -8.07
N LEU A 147 6.57 -20.98 -8.18
CA LEU A 147 5.26 -20.73 -8.78
C LEU A 147 5.20 -21.26 -10.22
N PRO A 148 4.11 -22.02 -10.58
CA PRO A 148 3.98 -22.70 -11.86
C PRO A 148 3.46 -21.79 -12.98
N TYR A 149 4.05 -20.62 -13.14
CA TYR A 149 3.73 -19.71 -14.23
C TYR A 149 4.60 -20.02 -15.46
N THR A 150 4.04 -19.93 -16.65
CA THR A 150 4.66 -20.35 -17.90
C THR A 150 4.77 -19.24 -18.95
N SER A 151 4.21 -18.07 -18.71
CA SER A 151 4.28 -16.95 -19.65
C SER A 151 5.73 -16.51 -19.90
N SER A 152 6.11 -16.38 -21.18
CA SER A 152 7.49 -16.01 -21.59
C SER A 152 7.96 -14.66 -21.05
N ASN A 153 7.03 -13.75 -20.75
CA ASN A 153 7.32 -12.43 -20.19
C ASN A 153 7.69 -12.46 -18.71
N MET A 154 7.32 -13.53 -18.00
CA MET A 154 7.49 -13.66 -16.56
C MET A 154 8.58 -14.65 -16.15
N VAL A 155 8.85 -15.67 -16.99
CA VAL A 155 9.77 -16.76 -16.66
C VAL A 155 11.20 -16.42 -17.11
N TRP A 156 12.20 -16.90 -16.36
CA TRP A 156 13.60 -16.81 -16.77
C TRP A 156 13.83 -17.63 -18.04
N GLY A 157 14.18 -16.96 -19.14
CA GLY A 157 14.35 -17.60 -20.43
C GLY A 157 15.45 -18.67 -20.47
N TYR A 158 16.43 -18.60 -19.55
CA TYR A 158 17.58 -19.53 -19.51
C TYR A 158 17.29 -20.82 -18.74
N ALA A 159 16.44 -20.78 -17.73
CA ALA A 159 16.15 -21.93 -16.85
C ALA A 159 14.77 -22.56 -17.08
N GLY A 160 13.87 -21.90 -17.79
CA GLY A 160 12.51 -22.37 -18.06
C GLY A 160 11.63 -22.57 -16.83
N LYS A 161 12.13 -22.24 -15.64
CA LYS A 161 11.42 -22.32 -14.35
C LYS A 161 11.77 -21.13 -13.47
N GLY A 162 10.77 -20.67 -12.70
CA GLY A 162 10.90 -19.56 -11.78
C GLY A 162 10.59 -18.20 -12.42
N LEU A 163 9.98 -17.33 -11.63
CA LEU A 163 9.61 -15.99 -12.06
C LEU A 163 10.82 -15.04 -12.01
N ARG A 164 10.88 -14.11 -12.93
CA ARG A 164 11.84 -13.01 -12.90
C ARG A 164 11.63 -12.16 -11.66
N THR A 165 12.70 -11.58 -11.12
CA THR A 165 12.63 -10.66 -9.97
C THR A 165 11.89 -9.38 -10.28
N THR A 166 11.88 -8.98 -11.54
CA THR A 166 11.17 -7.82 -12.07
C THR A 166 10.40 -8.24 -13.31
N ILE A 167 9.09 -8.07 -13.30
CA ILE A 167 8.18 -8.40 -14.40
C ILE A 167 7.60 -7.09 -14.92
N SER A 168 7.73 -6.81 -16.22
CA SER A 168 7.15 -5.63 -16.84
C SER A 168 5.64 -5.79 -17.00
N VAL A 169 4.88 -4.78 -16.59
CA VAL A 169 3.42 -4.68 -16.81
C VAL A 169 3.06 -3.54 -17.75
N GLN A 170 4.09 -2.96 -18.41
CA GLN A 170 3.91 -1.82 -19.29
C GLN A 170 2.94 -2.10 -20.44
N GLU A 171 3.03 -3.28 -21.04
CA GLU A 171 2.16 -3.69 -22.15
C GLU A 171 0.77 -4.15 -21.67
N PHE A 172 0.63 -4.52 -20.38
CA PHE A 172 -0.62 -5.09 -19.85
C PHE A 172 -1.55 -4.03 -19.29
N TRP A 173 -1.19 -3.38 -18.20
CA TRP A 173 -2.09 -2.46 -17.48
C TRP A 173 -1.39 -1.28 -16.80
N GLN A 174 -0.22 -0.85 -17.34
CA GLN A 174 0.43 0.35 -16.84
C GLN A 174 -0.51 1.56 -16.98
N ASN A 175 -0.60 2.37 -15.92
CA ASN A 175 -1.44 3.55 -15.84
C ASN A 175 -2.92 3.34 -16.21
N ALA A 176 -3.43 2.10 -16.15
CA ALA A 176 -4.81 1.80 -16.53
C ALA A 176 -5.84 2.60 -15.72
N ILE A 177 -5.63 2.76 -14.42
CA ILE A 177 -6.45 3.65 -13.57
C ILE A 177 -5.89 5.07 -13.62
N GLY A 178 -4.58 5.25 -13.53
CA GLY A 178 -3.94 6.57 -13.53
C GLY A 178 -4.26 7.40 -14.77
N GLY A 179 -4.42 6.75 -15.93
CA GLY A 179 -4.76 7.38 -17.20
C GLY A 179 -6.22 7.82 -17.34
N ILE A 180 -7.13 7.36 -16.46
CA ILE A 180 -8.55 7.75 -16.50
C ILE A 180 -8.69 9.23 -16.15
N GLY A 181 -9.04 10.06 -17.14
CA GLY A 181 -9.19 11.50 -16.95
C GLY A 181 -7.90 12.21 -16.56
N ALA A 182 -6.75 11.64 -16.90
CA ALA A 182 -5.47 12.26 -16.65
C ALA A 182 -5.40 13.63 -17.31
N PHE A 183 -4.97 14.62 -16.54
CA PHE A 183 -4.86 15.99 -17.00
C PHE A 183 -3.39 16.34 -17.18
N GLN A 184 -3.02 16.62 -18.42
CA GLN A 184 -1.66 16.99 -18.79
C GLN A 184 -1.62 18.49 -19.14
N VAL A 185 -0.84 19.27 -18.40
CA VAL A 185 -0.62 20.70 -18.66
C VAL A 185 0.81 20.90 -19.12
N GLY A 186 0.99 21.22 -20.39
CA GLY A 186 2.31 21.32 -20.98
C GLY A 186 2.97 19.95 -21.20
N GLU A 187 4.29 19.96 -21.45
CA GLU A 187 5.04 18.74 -21.78
C GLU A 187 5.39 17.87 -20.55
N PHE A 188 5.40 18.44 -19.34
CA PHE A 188 6.02 17.80 -18.16
C PHE A 188 5.12 17.66 -16.94
N PHE A 189 3.99 18.37 -16.87
CA PHE A 189 3.07 18.27 -15.74
C PHE A 189 1.97 17.26 -16.03
N TYR A 190 2.01 16.15 -15.33
CA TYR A 190 1.01 15.08 -15.38
C TYR A 190 0.27 14.96 -14.04
N PHE A 191 -1.05 15.12 -14.06
CA PHE A 191 -1.89 14.94 -12.90
C PHE A 191 -2.66 13.62 -13.02
N PRO A 192 -2.39 12.61 -12.17
CA PRO A 192 -3.02 11.29 -12.24
C PRO A 192 -4.42 11.32 -11.59
N THR A 193 -5.39 11.95 -12.25
CA THR A 193 -6.75 12.16 -11.74
C THR A 193 -7.41 10.85 -11.34
N GLY A 194 -7.29 9.80 -12.16
CA GLY A 194 -7.90 8.51 -11.90
C GLY A 194 -7.37 7.84 -10.63
N MET A 195 -6.08 7.98 -10.35
CA MET A 195 -5.48 7.45 -9.12
C MET A 195 -6.01 8.17 -7.87
N PHE A 196 -6.10 9.51 -7.92
CA PHE A 196 -6.69 10.30 -6.83
C PHE A 196 -8.17 9.99 -6.61
N LEU A 197 -8.92 9.80 -7.70
CA LEU A 197 -10.34 9.43 -7.62
C LEU A 197 -10.51 8.05 -7.00
N PHE A 198 -9.66 7.09 -7.38
CA PHE A 198 -9.66 5.76 -6.78
C PHE A 198 -9.29 5.80 -5.29
N PHE A 199 -8.25 6.55 -4.92
CA PHE A 199 -7.88 6.76 -3.52
C PHE A 199 -9.01 7.40 -2.72
N LEU A 200 -9.65 8.45 -3.25
CA LEU A 200 -10.78 9.11 -2.62
C LEU A 200 -11.97 8.16 -2.47
N LEU A 201 -12.26 7.34 -3.48
CA LEU A 201 -13.29 6.30 -3.40
C LEU A 201 -13.03 5.35 -2.22
N LEU A 202 -11.79 4.86 -2.09
CA LEU A 202 -11.42 3.97 -0.97
C LEU A 202 -11.51 4.70 0.38
N CYS A 203 -11.15 5.98 0.45
CA CYS A 203 -11.32 6.80 1.65
C CYS A 203 -12.80 6.93 2.05
N VAL A 204 -13.68 7.18 1.07
CA VAL A 204 -15.13 7.27 1.31
C VAL A 204 -15.70 5.92 1.75
N LEU A 205 -15.31 4.82 1.09
CA LEU A 205 -15.73 3.47 1.49
C LEU A 205 -15.27 3.14 2.91
N MET A 206 -14.03 3.49 3.25
CA MET A 206 -13.49 3.30 4.60
C MET A 206 -14.24 4.15 5.62
N TRP A 207 -14.53 5.41 5.32
CA TRP A 207 -15.30 6.29 6.18
C TRP A 207 -16.73 5.78 6.39
N LEU A 208 -17.40 5.31 5.33
CA LEU A 208 -18.72 4.68 5.43
C LEU A 208 -18.66 3.40 6.28
N PHE A 209 -17.66 2.55 6.07
CA PHE A 209 -17.46 1.36 6.88
C PHE A 209 -17.30 1.68 8.35
N MET A 210 -16.51 2.69 8.70
CA MET A 210 -16.30 3.11 10.10
C MET A 210 -17.57 3.64 10.76
N ARG A 211 -18.56 4.07 9.98
CA ARG A 211 -19.89 4.47 10.47
C ARG A 211 -20.87 3.31 10.64
N THR A 212 -20.54 2.12 10.17
CA THR A 212 -21.37 0.93 10.38
C THR A 212 -21.28 0.43 11.82
N LYS A 213 -22.22 -0.44 12.22
CA LYS A 213 -22.18 -1.11 13.54
C LYS A 213 -20.86 -1.83 13.80
N THR A 214 -20.28 -2.45 12.76
CA THR A 214 -18.99 -3.15 12.85
C THR A 214 -17.84 -2.16 13.04
N GLY A 215 -17.82 -1.06 12.30
CA GLY A 215 -16.80 -0.02 12.42
C GLY A 215 -16.82 0.66 13.79
N THR A 216 -18.00 1.03 14.28
CA THR A 216 -18.15 1.62 15.63
C THR A 216 -17.77 0.63 16.74
N ALA A 217 -18.13 -0.65 16.62
CA ALA A 217 -17.67 -1.70 17.54
C ALA A 217 -16.15 -1.85 17.53
N MET A 218 -15.53 -1.77 16.34
CA MET A 218 -14.06 -1.83 16.17
C MET A 218 -13.36 -0.67 16.89
N THR A 219 -13.83 0.56 16.72
CA THR A 219 -13.28 1.74 17.42
C THR A 219 -13.49 1.67 18.93
N THR A 220 -14.62 1.12 19.38
CA THR A 220 -14.86 0.89 20.81
C THR A 220 -13.88 -0.11 21.40
N VAL A 221 -13.58 -1.20 20.67
CA VAL A 221 -12.57 -2.19 21.08
C VAL A 221 -11.18 -1.55 21.18
N GLY A 222 -10.82 -0.66 20.27
CA GLY A 222 -9.53 0.03 20.29
C GLY A 222 -9.40 1.08 21.38
N SER A 223 -10.49 1.77 21.73
CA SER A 223 -10.45 2.81 22.76
C SER A 223 -10.53 2.23 24.20
N ASN A 224 -11.39 1.25 24.44
CA ASN A 224 -11.55 0.61 25.74
C ASN A 224 -12.04 -0.83 25.57
N PRO A 225 -11.14 -1.83 25.60
CA PRO A 225 -11.49 -3.25 25.46
C PRO A 225 -12.40 -3.77 26.57
N GLU A 226 -12.24 -3.26 27.80
CA GLU A 226 -13.06 -3.67 28.95
C GLU A 226 -14.52 -3.21 28.78
N TYR A 227 -14.72 -1.96 28.36
CA TYR A 227 -16.04 -1.44 28.06
C TYR A 227 -16.69 -2.20 26.88
N ALA A 228 -15.93 -2.49 25.84
CA ALA A 228 -16.42 -3.26 24.69
C ALA A 228 -16.89 -4.66 25.11
N ARG A 229 -16.13 -5.32 26.01
CA ARG A 229 -16.50 -6.62 26.57
C ARG A 229 -17.76 -6.55 27.41
N ALA A 230 -17.88 -5.54 28.28
CA ALA A 230 -19.08 -5.32 29.11
C ALA A 230 -20.32 -5.04 28.25
N SER A 231 -20.14 -4.42 27.10
CA SER A 231 -21.21 -4.15 26.11
C SER A 231 -21.54 -5.35 25.21
N GLY A 232 -20.95 -6.52 25.44
CA GLY A 232 -21.20 -7.75 24.68
C GLY A 232 -20.50 -7.83 23.32
N VAL A 233 -19.54 -6.93 23.02
CA VAL A 233 -18.80 -6.95 21.77
C VAL A 233 -17.70 -8.02 21.83
N ASN A 234 -17.65 -8.88 20.82
CA ASN A 234 -16.58 -9.86 20.69
C ASN A 234 -15.30 -9.23 20.17
N ILE A 235 -14.32 -9.00 21.07
CA ILE A 235 -13.06 -8.32 20.78
C ILE A 235 -12.27 -9.05 19.69
N ASP A 236 -12.14 -10.38 19.83
CA ASP A 236 -11.32 -11.18 18.91
C ASP A 236 -11.87 -11.17 17.49
N ARG A 237 -13.20 -11.17 17.35
CA ARG A 237 -13.86 -11.05 16.05
C ARG A 237 -13.63 -9.67 15.42
N MET A 238 -13.73 -8.60 16.20
CA MET A 238 -13.49 -7.23 15.68
C MET A 238 -12.04 -7.03 15.25
N ARG A 239 -11.08 -7.53 16.03
CA ARG A 239 -9.66 -7.54 15.67
C ARG A 239 -9.39 -8.34 14.39
N THR A 240 -9.97 -9.53 14.23
CA THR A 240 -9.81 -10.34 13.01
C THR A 240 -10.37 -9.59 11.78
N ILE A 241 -11.53 -8.97 11.89
CA ILE A 241 -12.13 -8.20 10.79
C ILE A 241 -11.24 -7.01 10.41
N SER A 242 -10.65 -6.31 11.38
CA SER A 242 -9.74 -5.19 11.12
C SER A 242 -8.47 -5.62 10.37
N VAL A 243 -7.92 -6.78 10.74
CA VAL A 243 -6.76 -7.38 10.08
C VAL A 243 -7.09 -7.77 8.63
N ILE A 244 -8.22 -8.44 8.40
CA ILE A 244 -8.67 -8.81 7.05
C ILE A 244 -8.84 -7.57 6.19
N LEU A 245 -9.51 -6.54 6.71
CA LEU A 245 -9.73 -5.30 5.96
C LEU A 245 -8.40 -4.61 5.61
N SER A 246 -7.46 -4.59 6.56
CA SER A 246 -6.13 -4.05 6.36
C SER A 246 -5.33 -4.83 5.31
N THR A 247 -5.36 -6.16 5.32
CA THR A 247 -4.67 -6.99 4.32
C THR A 247 -5.29 -6.83 2.93
N VAL A 248 -6.60 -6.73 2.82
CA VAL A 248 -7.29 -6.46 1.54
C VAL A 248 -6.91 -5.10 0.99
N LEU A 249 -6.95 -4.04 1.81
CA LEU A 249 -6.53 -2.71 1.38
C LEU A 249 -5.04 -2.67 1.01
N GLY A 250 -4.20 -3.42 1.72
CA GLY A 250 -2.78 -3.58 1.39
C GLY A 250 -2.56 -4.26 0.03
N ALA A 251 -3.35 -5.28 -0.29
CA ALA A 251 -3.32 -5.94 -1.59
C ALA A 251 -3.76 -5.01 -2.73
N LEU A 252 -4.81 -4.22 -2.53
CA LEU A 252 -5.23 -3.20 -3.50
C LEU A 252 -4.16 -2.11 -3.64
N GLY A 253 -3.54 -1.70 -2.53
CA GLY A 253 -2.51 -0.68 -2.50
C GLY A 253 -1.28 -1.04 -3.33
N ILE A 254 -0.79 -2.29 -3.23
CA ILE A 254 0.37 -2.72 -4.03
C ILE A 254 0.05 -2.78 -5.52
N ILE A 255 -1.13 -3.22 -5.93
CA ILE A 255 -1.55 -3.25 -7.34
C ILE A 255 -1.57 -1.83 -7.91
N ILE A 256 -2.07 -0.84 -7.15
CA ILE A 256 -2.03 0.58 -7.55
C ILE A 256 -0.60 1.10 -7.64
N TYR A 257 0.27 0.66 -6.73
CA TYR A 257 1.68 1.03 -6.75
C TYR A 257 2.38 0.48 -8.02
N GLU A 258 2.19 -0.80 -8.34
CA GLU A 258 2.81 -1.46 -9.49
C GLU A 258 2.36 -0.90 -10.83
N GLN A 259 1.07 -0.56 -10.98
CA GLN A 259 0.57 0.07 -12.21
C GLN A 259 1.27 1.39 -12.52
N SER A 260 1.63 2.17 -11.49
CA SER A 260 2.27 3.47 -11.66
C SER A 260 3.77 3.33 -11.98
N PHE A 261 4.41 2.30 -11.43
CA PHE A 261 5.81 1.98 -11.74
C PHE A 261 5.98 1.25 -13.07
N GLY A 262 4.96 0.54 -13.55
CA GLY A 262 5.02 -0.29 -14.74
C GLY A 262 5.78 -1.61 -14.55
N PHE A 263 6.13 -1.97 -13.32
CA PHE A 263 6.87 -3.19 -12.98
C PHE A 263 6.34 -3.83 -11.70
N ILE A 264 6.20 -5.15 -11.71
CA ILE A 264 6.01 -5.97 -10.52
C ILE A 264 7.40 -6.32 -10.00
N GLN A 265 7.71 -5.94 -8.76
CA GLN A 265 9.01 -6.19 -8.15
C GLN A 265 8.87 -6.88 -6.80
N LEU A 266 9.54 -8.02 -6.66
CA LEU A 266 9.57 -8.75 -5.39
C LEU A 266 10.24 -7.94 -4.26
N TYR A 267 11.23 -7.09 -4.58
CA TYR A 267 11.96 -6.27 -3.60
C TYR A 267 11.13 -5.18 -2.94
N ILE A 268 9.99 -4.78 -3.52
CA ILE A 268 9.06 -3.82 -2.90
C ILE A 268 8.61 -4.33 -1.53
N LEU A 269 8.40 -5.64 -1.40
CA LEU A 269 7.99 -6.28 -0.16
C LEU A 269 8.97 -6.01 0.99
N SER A 270 10.28 -6.09 0.73
CA SER A 270 11.32 -5.84 1.73
C SER A 270 11.35 -4.38 2.19
N ASN A 271 11.06 -3.43 1.30
CA ASN A 271 11.04 -2.01 1.64
C ASN A 271 9.91 -1.65 2.59
N PHE A 272 8.75 -2.28 2.47
CA PHE A 272 7.62 -2.07 3.39
C PHE A 272 7.80 -2.79 4.72
N ALA A 273 8.55 -3.90 4.75
CA ALA A 273 8.86 -4.62 5.99
C ALA A 273 9.90 -3.88 6.87
N VAL A 274 10.80 -3.12 6.25
CA VAL A 274 11.94 -2.45 6.94
C VAL A 274 11.67 -0.97 7.21
N GLY A 275 10.51 -0.43 6.82
CA GLY A 275 10.18 1.00 7.00
C GLY A 275 10.98 1.90 6.05
N CYS A 276 10.33 2.32 4.99
CA CYS A 276 10.68 3.45 4.14
C CYS A 276 12.16 3.63 3.73
N ARG A 277 12.75 2.63 3.09
CA ARG A 277 13.87 2.90 2.20
C ARG A 277 13.34 2.96 0.78
N SER A 278 13.25 4.17 0.23
CA SER A 278 13.00 4.34 -1.21
C SER A 278 14.07 3.60 -2.00
N PRO A 279 13.70 2.80 -3.02
CA PRO A 279 14.71 2.21 -3.92
C PRO A 279 15.52 3.34 -4.57
N PRO A 280 16.81 3.13 -4.81
CA PRO A 280 17.61 4.09 -5.55
C PRO A 280 16.99 4.26 -6.94
N TYR A 281 16.69 5.48 -7.27
CA TYR A 281 16.23 5.89 -8.59
C TYR A 281 17.26 5.47 -9.63
N GLN A 282 17.01 4.42 -10.37
CA GLN A 282 17.66 4.27 -11.67
C GLN A 282 16.90 5.18 -12.62
N SER A 283 17.49 6.33 -12.87
CA SER A 283 17.13 7.24 -13.93
C SER A 283 17.12 6.47 -15.26
N PHE A 284 15.95 6.08 -15.71
CA PHE A 284 15.72 5.80 -17.11
C PHE A 284 15.46 7.14 -17.80
N LEU A 285 16.54 7.81 -18.16
CA LEU A 285 16.53 8.77 -19.28
C LEU A 285 17.01 8.01 -20.51
N PRO A 286 16.34 8.20 -21.66
CA PRO A 286 16.76 7.65 -22.94
C PRO A 286 18.06 8.23 -23.40
#